data_7df03126cd3a445f76a93dc75cf5e4fe
#
_entry.id   7df03126cd3a445f76a93dc75cf5e4fe
#
_cell.length_a   1.000
_cell.length_b   1.000
_cell.length_c   1.000
_cell.angle_alpha   90.00
_cell.angle_beta   90.00
_cell.angle_gamma   90.00
#
_symmetry.space_group_name_H-M   'P 1'
#
loop_
_entity.id
_entity.type
_entity.pdbx_description
1 polymer ?
#
loop_
_entity_poly.entity_id
_entity_poly.type
_entity_poly.pdbx_seq_one_letter_code
_entity_poly.pdbx_strand_id
1 'polypeptide(L)'
;MSSEEVSEEKDGRVRGYCAYDWGKSAFETSVTTAVFPAWFAYLFAEANGISTKILGSEWTADAMFSAAVMFGALIVAVCAPSLGVIADRRMIKIWWLRILTIVGSLSCVLLAAAPYLGVSLAWVWALIMFMLANVGLNGAGVFYNALLPHMGDETEMDSISNKAFASGYLGGGLLLVVHLAMITLIVDESGSVLPWVIPFVMASSGIWWLGFAQMTFAMVPEPHIENEMEKMGVVDSTKMALGEVKETLMDIKSFRTLFFYMLAYFCFIDGINSVTALAGVFGVVVLGITTTGLIVTILIIQFVAAPAAIGFTKLAEKWGTKSALQFSLVCWCIVIVGALGFAPLELSEHEEYDILYSWDESSSNYTVEAREGVNAIAALPDNDEQLWALEFRDILPVEQNTDVTRQGFAVKWAFYDNGTAVPSTVYLTSENIANLTNSMDESRFSFSIQGGEFNGTTGLGLNHPTSLGDGLLDFIPENARTYIWAPLGLSVFFQFLLLGVFAGALLGGSQGLARSMFGQMVPETRSAEFFGFFGFFGKVAALLGPLIYSIMTVMFDSRVGIFAISLLIVAGALLLRRVDVEDGIAVAKAEDAKNRNQA
;
A
#
# COMPACT_ATOMS: atom_id res chain seq x y z
N MET A 1 21.24 -35.86 -19.59
CA MET A 1 20.92 -35.59 -18.18
C MET A 1 19.95 -36.66 -17.71
N SER A 2 20.12 -37.16 -16.49
CA SER A 2 19.14 -38.06 -15.88
C SER A 2 17.84 -37.31 -15.53
N SER A 3 16.73 -38.02 -15.33
CA SER A 3 15.46 -37.39 -14.91
C SER A 3 15.59 -36.66 -13.56
N GLU A 4 16.47 -37.11 -12.67
CA GLU A 4 16.79 -36.47 -11.40
C GLU A 4 17.56 -35.15 -11.61
N GLU A 5 18.56 -35.12 -12.50
CA GLU A 5 19.31 -33.89 -12.82
C GLU A 5 18.39 -32.81 -13.44
N VAL A 6 17.45 -33.19 -14.29
CA VAL A 6 16.46 -32.28 -14.89
C VAL A 6 15.52 -31.71 -13.82
N SER A 7 15.10 -32.54 -12.86
CA SER A 7 14.23 -32.12 -11.74
C SER A 7 14.98 -31.17 -10.79
N GLU A 8 16.23 -31.46 -10.45
CA GLU A 8 17.04 -30.61 -9.57
C GLU A 8 17.34 -29.23 -10.21
N GLU A 9 17.63 -29.21 -11.52
CA GLU A 9 17.82 -27.96 -12.25
C GLU A 9 16.56 -27.10 -12.28
N LYS A 10 15.40 -27.72 -12.51
CA LYS A 10 14.09 -27.04 -12.48
C LYS A 10 13.79 -26.48 -11.10
N ASP A 11 13.98 -27.26 -10.05
CA ASP A 11 13.79 -26.82 -8.67
C ASP A 11 14.74 -25.66 -8.31
N GLY A 12 15.97 -25.68 -8.84
CA GLY A 12 16.94 -24.60 -8.73
C GLY A 12 16.42 -23.30 -9.35
N ARG A 13 15.90 -23.37 -10.58
CA ARG A 13 15.30 -22.21 -11.27
C ARG A 13 14.12 -21.62 -10.51
N VAL A 14 13.21 -22.46 -10.02
CA VAL A 14 12.06 -22.02 -9.22
C VAL A 14 12.51 -21.36 -7.91
N ARG A 15 13.52 -21.89 -7.22
CA ARG A 15 14.09 -21.25 -6.02
C ARG A 15 14.70 -19.88 -6.35
N GLY A 16 15.45 -19.78 -7.45
CA GLY A 16 15.97 -18.50 -7.94
C GLY A 16 14.88 -17.50 -8.27
N TYR A 17 13.79 -17.96 -8.88
CA TYR A 17 12.63 -17.13 -9.18
C TYR A 17 11.94 -16.60 -7.88
N CYS A 18 11.71 -17.47 -6.90
CA CYS A 18 11.14 -17.09 -5.60
C CYS A 18 12.06 -16.16 -4.79
N ALA A 19 13.39 -16.29 -4.92
CA ALA A 19 14.34 -15.43 -4.23
C ALA A 19 14.23 -13.96 -4.66
N TYR A 20 13.80 -13.68 -5.89
CA TYR A 20 13.56 -12.32 -6.34
C TYR A 20 12.43 -11.65 -5.58
N ASP A 21 11.29 -12.33 -5.45
CA ASP A 21 10.14 -11.82 -4.67
C ASP A 21 10.49 -11.65 -3.19
N TRP A 22 11.26 -12.58 -2.61
CA TRP A 22 11.79 -12.46 -1.25
C TRP A 22 12.60 -11.16 -1.06
N GLY A 23 13.47 -10.84 -2.02
CA GLY A 23 14.32 -9.66 -1.93
C GLY A 23 13.58 -8.35 -2.17
N LYS A 24 12.84 -8.25 -3.29
CA LYS A 24 12.18 -7.00 -3.70
C LYS A 24 11.09 -6.53 -2.74
N SER A 25 10.39 -7.49 -2.09
CA SER A 25 9.29 -7.16 -1.18
C SER A 25 9.75 -6.38 0.05
N ALA A 26 11.03 -6.43 0.40
CA ALA A 26 11.59 -5.59 1.45
C ALA A 26 11.48 -4.09 1.13
N PHE A 27 11.71 -3.70 -0.14
CA PHE A 27 11.51 -2.33 -0.57
C PHE A 27 10.01 -1.97 -0.57
N GLU A 28 9.14 -2.85 -1.04
CA GLU A 28 7.69 -2.62 -1.07
C GLU A 28 7.11 -2.42 0.34
N THR A 29 7.48 -3.29 1.29
CA THR A 29 6.90 -3.26 2.65
C THR A 29 7.57 -2.24 3.56
N SER A 30 8.90 -2.29 3.72
CA SER A 30 9.60 -1.44 4.67
C SER A 30 9.75 -0.01 4.17
N VAL A 31 10.12 0.17 2.89
CA VAL A 31 10.38 1.52 2.36
C VAL A 31 9.08 2.14 1.88
N THR A 32 8.44 1.60 0.84
CA THR A 32 7.32 2.26 0.17
C THR A 32 6.09 2.39 1.07
N THR A 33 5.79 1.35 1.88
CA THR A 33 4.54 1.31 2.66
C THR A 33 4.74 1.84 4.08
N ALA A 34 5.80 1.40 4.80
CA ALA A 34 5.86 1.63 6.23
C ALA A 34 6.64 2.90 6.63
N VAL A 35 7.83 3.14 6.07
CA VAL A 35 8.77 4.11 6.65
C VAL A 35 8.95 5.36 5.80
N PHE A 36 9.11 5.23 4.49
CA PHE A 36 9.47 6.35 3.63
C PHE A 36 8.41 7.46 3.59
N PRO A 37 7.09 7.21 3.54
CA PRO A 37 6.12 8.30 3.46
C PRO A 37 6.22 9.26 4.66
N ALA A 38 6.31 8.73 5.86
CA ALA A 38 6.45 9.55 7.07
C ALA A 38 7.82 10.26 7.13
N TRP A 39 8.89 9.56 6.77
CA TRP A 39 10.21 10.16 6.73
C TRP A 39 10.35 11.27 5.68
N PHE A 40 9.77 11.05 4.50
CA PHE A 40 9.73 12.07 3.45
C PHE A 40 8.95 13.32 3.90
N ALA A 41 7.78 13.11 4.54
CA ALA A 41 6.98 14.20 5.09
C ALA A 41 7.79 15.03 6.13
N TYR A 42 8.56 14.35 6.99
CA TYR A 42 9.46 15.01 7.93
C TYR A 42 10.54 15.83 7.22
N LEU A 43 11.29 15.26 6.27
CA LEU A 43 12.33 15.97 5.51
C LEU A 43 11.77 17.16 4.72
N PHE A 44 10.58 17.01 4.17
CA PHE A 44 9.89 18.06 3.44
C PHE A 44 9.47 19.19 4.38
N ALA A 45 8.87 18.86 5.52
CA ALA A 45 8.40 19.84 6.49
C ALA A 45 9.54 20.64 7.13
N GLU A 46 10.68 19.98 7.39
CA GLU A 46 11.89 20.62 7.90
C GLU A 46 12.41 21.71 6.92
N ALA A 47 12.31 21.44 5.62
CA ALA A 47 12.81 22.35 4.58
C ALA A 47 11.81 23.44 4.17
N ASN A 48 10.52 23.11 4.10
CA ASN A 48 9.51 23.92 3.42
C ASN A 48 8.32 24.30 4.33
N GLY A 49 8.22 23.73 5.54
CA GLY A 49 6.98 23.77 6.31
C GLY A 49 5.90 22.90 5.70
N ILE A 50 4.66 23.36 5.67
CA ILE A 50 3.51 22.56 5.21
C ILE A 50 3.46 22.43 3.69
N SER A 51 3.84 23.47 2.95
CA SER A 51 3.80 23.47 1.49
C SER A 51 4.95 24.26 0.87
N THR A 52 5.21 23.98 -0.40
CA THR A 52 6.16 24.75 -1.23
C THR A 52 5.52 25.16 -2.55
N LYS A 53 5.93 26.29 -3.13
CA LYS A 53 5.41 26.75 -4.42
C LYS A 53 6.25 26.22 -5.57
N ILE A 54 5.66 25.40 -6.43
CA ILE A 54 6.29 24.91 -7.66
C ILE A 54 5.37 25.23 -8.82
N LEU A 55 5.90 25.91 -9.84
CA LEU A 55 5.16 26.35 -11.05
C LEU A 55 3.88 27.14 -10.74
N GLY A 56 3.86 27.89 -9.63
CA GLY A 56 2.72 28.72 -9.23
C GLY A 56 1.63 28.01 -8.42
N SER A 57 1.73 26.69 -8.21
CA SER A 57 0.83 25.91 -7.37
C SER A 57 1.50 25.57 -6.04
N GLU A 58 0.72 25.45 -4.99
CA GLU A 58 1.17 24.97 -3.69
C GLU A 58 1.18 23.44 -3.66
N TRP A 59 2.30 22.89 -3.21
CA TRP A 59 2.53 21.45 -3.13
C TRP A 59 2.86 21.05 -1.71
N THR A 60 2.11 20.09 -1.18
CA THR A 60 2.33 19.48 0.13
C THR A 60 3.22 18.23 -0.01
N ALA A 61 3.71 17.68 1.10
CA ALA A 61 4.56 16.49 1.09
C ALA A 61 3.86 15.28 0.46
N ASP A 62 2.60 15.04 0.80
CA ASP A 62 1.79 13.94 0.29
C ASP A 62 1.48 14.09 -1.22
N ALA A 63 1.22 15.31 -1.69
CA ALA A 63 1.04 15.59 -3.11
C ALA A 63 2.33 15.33 -3.90
N MET A 64 3.49 15.73 -3.37
CA MET A 64 4.80 15.46 -3.98
C MET A 64 5.14 13.97 -4.00
N PHE A 65 4.89 13.28 -2.90
CA PHE A 65 5.09 11.82 -2.81
C PHE A 65 4.19 11.09 -3.82
N SER A 66 2.90 11.42 -3.85
CA SER A 66 1.94 10.83 -4.77
C SER A 66 2.30 11.07 -6.24
N ALA A 67 2.74 12.29 -6.56
CA ALA A 67 3.23 12.63 -7.90
C ALA A 67 4.46 11.80 -8.29
N ALA A 68 5.44 11.61 -7.39
CA ALA A 68 6.62 10.79 -7.66
C ALA A 68 6.26 9.32 -7.93
N VAL A 69 5.34 8.74 -7.14
CA VAL A 69 4.83 7.38 -7.37
C VAL A 69 4.14 7.29 -8.72
N MET A 70 3.27 8.24 -9.03
CA MET A 70 2.52 8.28 -10.29
C MET A 70 3.45 8.44 -11.50
N PHE A 71 4.39 9.38 -11.47
CA PHE A 71 5.34 9.58 -12.57
C PHE A 71 6.24 8.36 -12.79
N GLY A 72 6.74 7.75 -11.71
CA GLY A 72 7.52 6.52 -11.79
C GLY A 72 6.72 5.37 -12.44
N ALA A 73 5.49 5.18 -12.02
CA ALA A 73 4.59 4.18 -12.59
C ALA A 73 4.26 4.45 -14.07
N LEU A 74 4.01 5.71 -14.44
CA LEU A 74 3.70 6.12 -15.81
C LEU A 74 4.86 5.88 -16.76
N ILE A 75 6.09 6.24 -16.38
CA ILE A 75 7.31 5.96 -17.16
C ILE A 75 7.39 4.47 -17.51
N VAL A 76 7.24 3.62 -16.49
CA VAL A 76 7.29 2.16 -16.70
C VAL A 76 6.12 1.70 -17.57
N ALA A 77 4.91 2.14 -17.29
CA ALA A 77 3.71 1.74 -18.03
C ALA A 77 3.84 2.02 -19.54
N VAL A 78 4.33 3.21 -19.89
CA VAL A 78 4.50 3.61 -21.31
C VAL A 78 5.65 2.85 -21.98
N CYS A 79 6.76 2.63 -21.26
CA CYS A 79 7.95 2.02 -21.84
C CYS A 79 7.90 0.48 -21.84
N ALA A 80 7.18 -0.15 -20.90
CA ALA A 80 7.24 -1.59 -20.68
C ALA A 80 6.85 -2.44 -21.89
N PRO A 81 5.77 -2.19 -22.65
CA PRO A 81 5.45 -3.01 -23.82
C PRO A 81 6.55 -2.99 -24.88
N SER A 82 7.09 -1.79 -25.20
CA SER A 82 8.15 -1.65 -26.19
C SER A 82 9.47 -2.28 -25.75
N LEU A 83 9.84 -2.11 -24.48
CA LEU A 83 11.02 -2.76 -23.91
C LEU A 83 10.83 -4.27 -23.85
N GLY A 84 9.59 -4.75 -23.61
CA GLY A 84 9.22 -6.14 -23.64
C GLY A 84 9.46 -6.78 -25.00
N VAL A 85 9.00 -6.16 -26.08
CA VAL A 85 9.28 -6.60 -27.46
C VAL A 85 10.77 -6.73 -27.72
N ILE A 86 11.56 -5.73 -27.35
CA ILE A 86 13.03 -5.77 -27.51
C ILE A 86 13.63 -6.92 -26.70
N ALA A 87 13.14 -7.14 -25.50
CA ALA A 87 13.65 -8.20 -24.62
C ALA A 87 13.31 -9.59 -25.13
N ASP A 88 12.11 -9.80 -25.68
CA ASP A 88 11.69 -11.05 -26.31
C ASP A 88 12.51 -11.34 -27.56
N ARG A 89 12.67 -10.37 -28.48
CA ARG A 89 13.36 -10.54 -29.74
C ARG A 89 14.88 -10.71 -29.61
N ARG A 90 15.48 -10.17 -28.56
CA ARG A 90 16.94 -10.19 -28.34
C ARG A 90 17.37 -11.12 -27.21
N MET A 91 16.45 -11.86 -26.60
CA MET A 91 16.74 -12.75 -25.47
C MET A 91 17.54 -12.05 -24.37
N ILE A 92 17.04 -10.90 -23.89
CA ILE A 92 17.73 -10.07 -22.87
C ILE A 92 16.79 -9.73 -21.69
N LYS A 93 15.87 -10.64 -21.34
CA LYS A 93 14.95 -10.45 -20.20
C LYS A 93 15.71 -10.35 -18.88
N ILE A 94 16.65 -11.28 -18.63
CA ILE A 94 17.48 -11.28 -17.42
C ILE A 94 18.41 -10.06 -17.38
N TRP A 95 18.89 -9.60 -18.53
CA TRP A 95 19.73 -8.40 -18.61
C TRP A 95 18.97 -7.16 -18.18
N TRP A 96 17.73 -6.96 -18.69
CA TRP A 96 16.86 -5.86 -18.28
C TRP A 96 16.47 -5.98 -16.80
N LEU A 97 16.08 -7.16 -16.34
CA LEU A 97 15.80 -7.44 -14.94
C LEU A 97 16.98 -7.02 -14.05
N ARG A 98 18.20 -7.39 -14.43
CA ARG A 98 19.42 -7.07 -13.68
C ARG A 98 19.68 -5.57 -13.62
N ILE A 99 19.63 -4.86 -14.75
CA ILE A 99 19.89 -3.41 -14.79
C ILE A 99 18.86 -2.66 -13.95
N LEU A 100 17.57 -2.92 -14.15
CA LEU A 100 16.51 -2.23 -13.43
C LEU A 100 16.55 -2.55 -11.93
N THR A 101 16.90 -3.77 -11.56
CA THR A 101 17.13 -4.14 -10.16
C THR A 101 18.32 -3.37 -9.56
N ILE A 102 19.43 -3.25 -10.27
CA ILE A 102 20.59 -2.47 -9.80
C ILE A 102 20.21 -0.99 -9.64
N VAL A 103 19.54 -0.41 -10.63
CA VAL A 103 19.08 0.99 -10.56
C VAL A 103 18.15 1.17 -9.36
N GLY A 104 17.16 0.30 -9.19
CA GLY A 104 16.19 0.40 -8.10
C GLY A 104 16.83 0.21 -6.73
N SER A 105 17.60 -0.86 -6.54
CA SER A 105 18.23 -1.17 -5.26
C SER A 105 19.31 -0.16 -4.87
N LEU A 106 20.13 0.30 -5.83
CA LEU A 106 21.14 1.33 -5.57
C LEU A 106 20.48 2.67 -5.21
N SER A 107 19.41 3.07 -5.90
CA SER A 107 18.65 4.26 -5.56
C SER A 107 18.06 4.16 -4.14
N CYS A 108 17.58 2.98 -3.76
CA CYS A 108 17.11 2.72 -2.39
C CYS A 108 18.25 2.88 -1.36
N VAL A 109 19.45 2.35 -1.65
CA VAL A 109 20.63 2.55 -0.78
C VAL A 109 21.00 4.04 -0.69
N LEU A 110 20.93 4.77 -1.81
CA LEU A 110 21.28 6.18 -1.88
C LEU A 110 20.27 7.09 -1.15
N LEU A 111 19.07 6.61 -0.83
CA LEU A 111 18.14 7.32 0.08
C LEU A 111 18.82 7.64 1.41
N ALA A 112 19.67 6.75 1.92
CA ALA A 112 20.39 6.96 3.18
C ALA A 112 21.30 8.20 3.18
N ALA A 113 21.64 8.74 2.02
CA ALA A 113 22.46 9.95 1.92
C ALA A 113 21.67 11.24 2.18
N ALA A 114 20.35 11.22 2.15
CA ALA A 114 19.50 12.41 2.24
C ALA A 114 19.83 13.32 3.44
N PRO A 115 19.96 12.84 4.69
CA PRO A 115 20.22 13.70 5.84
C PRO A 115 21.58 14.43 5.78
N TYR A 116 22.53 13.91 4.99
CA TYR A 116 23.89 14.46 4.89
C TYR A 116 24.02 15.57 3.82
N LEU A 117 22.96 15.83 3.05
CA LEU A 117 22.98 16.82 1.96
C LEU A 117 22.48 18.21 2.40
N GLY A 118 22.12 18.35 3.69
CA GLY A 118 21.56 19.58 4.25
C GLY A 118 20.06 19.72 3.98
N VAL A 119 19.38 20.47 4.84
CA VAL A 119 17.92 20.55 4.94
C VAL A 119 17.24 20.86 3.60
N SER A 120 17.75 21.81 2.83
CA SER A 120 17.14 22.26 1.56
C SER A 120 17.21 21.22 0.45
N LEU A 121 18.20 20.32 0.44
CA LEU A 121 18.39 19.31 -0.61
C LEU A 121 17.94 17.90 -0.18
N ALA A 122 17.81 17.64 1.11
CA ALA A 122 17.49 16.33 1.65
C ALA A 122 16.18 15.75 1.06
N TRP A 123 15.11 16.52 1.08
CA TRP A 123 13.81 16.11 0.57
C TRP A 123 13.80 15.93 -0.96
N VAL A 124 14.50 16.79 -1.72
CA VAL A 124 14.59 16.68 -3.20
C VAL A 124 15.34 15.41 -3.57
N TRP A 125 16.47 15.14 -2.90
CA TRP A 125 17.25 13.94 -3.09
C TRP A 125 16.43 12.68 -2.76
N ALA A 126 15.77 12.68 -1.60
CA ALA A 126 14.91 11.57 -1.18
C ALA A 126 13.81 11.30 -2.22
N LEU A 127 13.14 12.33 -2.73
CA LEU A 127 12.10 12.20 -3.73
C LEU A 127 12.62 11.60 -5.04
N ILE A 128 13.73 12.11 -5.56
CA ILE A 128 14.34 11.63 -6.81
C ILE A 128 14.82 10.18 -6.67
N MET A 129 15.52 9.87 -5.58
CA MET A 129 16.01 8.50 -5.35
C MET A 129 14.85 7.52 -5.15
N PHE A 130 13.80 7.91 -4.45
CA PHE A 130 12.59 7.11 -4.31
C PHE A 130 11.89 6.87 -5.64
N MET A 131 11.74 7.91 -6.48
CA MET A 131 11.15 7.78 -7.82
C MET A 131 11.96 6.81 -8.68
N LEU A 132 13.30 6.91 -8.68
CA LEU A 132 14.17 5.99 -9.42
C LEU A 132 14.09 4.57 -8.88
N ALA A 133 14.01 4.39 -7.56
CA ALA A 133 13.81 3.08 -6.94
C ALA A 133 12.48 2.46 -7.37
N ASN A 134 11.42 3.25 -7.44
CA ASN A 134 10.10 2.83 -7.91
C ASN A 134 10.08 2.47 -9.40
N VAL A 135 10.77 3.24 -10.24
CA VAL A 135 10.97 2.90 -11.67
C VAL A 135 11.72 1.58 -11.80
N GLY A 136 12.80 1.40 -11.03
CA GLY A 136 13.56 0.16 -10.98
C GLY A 136 12.71 -1.04 -10.56
N LEU A 137 11.93 -0.92 -9.48
CA LEU A 137 11.05 -1.97 -8.98
C LEU A 137 9.99 -2.37 -10.02
N ASN A 138 9.23 -1.38 -10.51
CA ASN A 138 8.12 -1.62 -11.42
C ASN A 138 8.61 -2.12 -12.78
N GLY A 139 9.70 -1.55 -13.31
CA GLY A 139 10.30 -1.98 -14.56
C GLY A 139 10.89 -3.39 -14.48
N ALA A 140 11.63 -3.69 -13.42
CA ALA A 140 12.14 -5.05 -13.18
C ALA A 140 11.01 -6.07 -13.04
N GLY A 141 9.90 -5.68 -12.40
CA GLY A 141 8.71 -6.51 -12.24
C GLY A 141 8.11 -7.01 -13.56
N VAL A 142 8.19 -6.23 -14.63
CA VAL A 142 7.73 -6.64 -15.97
C VAL A 142 8.54 -7.86 -16.47
N PHE A 143 9.87 -7.75 -16.44
CA PHE A 143 10.75 -8.83 -16.91
C PHE A 143 10.74 -10.02 -15.96
N TYR A 144 10.66 -9.79 -14.67
CA TYR A 144 10.50 -10.84 -13.68
C TYR A 144 9.23 -11.67 -13.92
N ASN A 145 8.09 -11.00 -14.10
CA ASN A 145 6.84 -11.68 -14.38
C ASN A 145 6.88 -12.42 -15.74
N ALA A 146 7.55 -11.86 -16.74
CA ALA A 146 7.73 -12.47 -18.06
C ALA A 146 8.57 -13.76 -18.04
N LEU A 147 9.30 -14.02 -16.96
CA LEU A 147 10.00 -15.30 -16.78
C LEU A 147 9.05 -16.43 -16.34
N LEU A 148 7.88 -16.13 -15.77
CA LEU A 148 6.98 -17.14 -15.22
C LEU A 148 6.62 -18.26 -16.21
N PRO A 149 6.24 -17.98 -17.49
CA PRO A 149 5.95 -19.04 -18.48
C PRO A 149 7.13 -19.97 -18.77
N HIS A 150 8.37 -19.52 -18.49
CA HIS A 150 9.58 -20.30 -18.71
C HIS A 150 10.02 -21.11 -17.48
N MET A 151 9.31 -21.01 -16.34
CA MET A 151 9.66 -21.70 -15.09
C MET A 151 9.03 -23.08 -14.98
N GLY A 152 7.94 -23.34 -15.66
CA GLY A 152 7.20 -24.60 -15.64
C GLY A 152 6.11 -24.63 -16.70
N ASP A 153 5.37 -25.73 -16.77
CA ASP A 153 4.20 -25.83 -17.64
C ASP A 153 2.97 -25.11 -17.06
N GLU A 154 1.88 -25.06 -17.83
CA GLU A 154 0.67 -24.34 -17.42
C GLU A 154 0.07 -24.87 -16.11
N THR A 155 0.26 -26.15 -15.80
CA THR A 155 -0.28 -26.80 -14.59
C THR A 155 0.52 -26.43 -13.33
N GLU A 156 1.77 -26.06 -13.49
CA GLU A 156 2.69 -25.70 -12.40
C GLU A 156 2.70 -24.20 -12.10
N MET A 157 2.26 -23.35 -13.04
CA MET A 157 2.35 -21.89 -12.92
C MET A 157 1.65 -21.36 -11.67
N ASP A 158 0.52 -21.93 -11.25
CA ASP A 158 -0.17 -21.55 -10.02
C ASP A 158 0.72 -21.78 -8.79
N SER A 159 1.35 -22.95 -8.74
CA SER A 159 2.26 -23.30 -7.64
C SER A 159 3.48 -22.39 -7.61
N ILE A 160 4.11 -22.14 -8.75
CA ILE A 160 5.31 -21.31 -8.87
C ILE A 160 4.99 -19.85 -8.52
N SER A 161 3.92 -19.31 -9.10
CA SER A 161 3.49 -17.93 -8.83
C SER A 161 3.14 -17.70 -7.36
N ASN A 162 2.36 -18.59 -6.76
CA ASN A 162 1.95 -18.46 -5.37
C ASN A 162 3.12 -18.68 -4.39
N LYS A 163 4.05 -19.60 -4.67
CA LYS A 163 5.30 -19.77 -3.90
C LYS A 163 6.17 -18.51 -3.94
N ALA A 164 6.26 -17.86 -5.08
CA ALA A 164 7.01 -16.62 -5.22
C ALA A 164 6.37 -15.49 -4.40
N PHE A 165 5.05 -15.29 -4.46
CA PHE A 165 4.35 -14.33 -3.61
C PHE A 165 4.48 -14.67 -2.12
N ALA A 166 4.32 -15.94 -1.73
CA ALA A 166 4.53 -16.37 -0.34
C ALA A 166 5.94 -16.05 0.16
N SER A 167 6.96 -16.28 -0.69
CA SER A 167 8.35 -15.91 -0.38
C SER A 167 8.49 -14.39 -0.20
N GLY A 168 7.85 -13.60 -1.07
CA GLY A 168 7.86 -12.14 -0.97
C GLY A 168 7.26 -11.64 0.34
N TYR A 169 6.08 -12.13 0.71
CA TYR A 169 5.43 -11.76 1.98
C TYR A 169 6.30 -12.10 3.19
N LEU A 170 6.93 -13.29 3.21
CA LEU A 170 7.83 -13.67 4.30
C LEU A 170 9.10 -12.81 4.32
N GLY A 171 9.73 -12.60 3.16
CA GLY A 171 10.97 -11.82 3.07
C GLY A 171 10.77 -10.35 3.46
N GLY A 172 9.71 -9.73 2.94
CA GLY A 172 9.34 -8.36 3.28
C GLY A 172 8.90 -8.21 4.74
N GLY A 173 8.06 -9.14 5.23
CA GLY A 173 7.58 -9.14 6.61
C GLY A 173 8.71 -9.34 7.61
N LEU A 174 9.64 -10.26 7.36
CA LEU A 174 10.78 -10.51 8.25
C LEU A 174 11.68 -9.27 8.39
N LEU A 175 12.01 -8.62 7.28
CA LEU A 175 12.84 -7.42 7.34
C LEU A 175 12.08 -6.26 7.99
N LEU A 176 10.77 -6.13 7.75
CA LEU A 176 9.94 -5.12 8.42
C LEU A 176 9.92 -5.29 9.94
N VAL A 177 9.85 -6.54 10.46
CA VAL A 177 9.97 -6.80 11.91
C VAL A 177 11.30 -6.26 12.46
N VAL A 178 12.40 -6.54 11.77
CA VAL A 178 13.72 -6.06 12.19
C VAL A 178 13.77 -4.52 12.17
N HIS A 179 13.27 -3.90 11.12
CA HIS A 179 13.23 -2.45 10.99
C HIS A 179 12.35 -1.79 12.05
N LEU A 180 11.16 -2.36 12.30
CA LEU A 180 10.27 -1.87 13.34
C LEU A 180 10.92 -1.97 14.73
N ALA A 181 11.54 -3.11 15.04
CA ALA A 181 12.29 -3.28 16.29
C ALA A 181 13.41 -2.25 16.43
N MET A 182 14.11 -1.93 15.33
CA MET A 182 15.13 -0.87 15.37
C MET A 182 14.54 0.51 15.62
N ILE A 183 13.44 0.86 14.95
CA ILE A 183 12.78 2.17 15.10
C ILE A 183 12.21 2.34 16.51
N THR A 184 11.72 1.26 17.13
CA THR A 184 11.09 1.33 18.46
C THR A 184 12.07 1.18 19.61
N LEU A 185 13.17 0.45 19.43
CA LEU A 185 14.11 0.15 20.52
C LEU A 185 15.39 0.98 20.48
N ILE A 186 15.75 1.56 19.33
CA ILE A 186 16.97 2.36 19.18
C ILE A 186 16.59 3.85 19.20
N VAL A 187 16.31 4.32 20.39
CA VAL A 187 15.91 5.70 20.66
C VAL A 187 16.91 6.37 21.60
N ASP A 188 16.93 7.70 21.61
CA ASP A 188 17.71 8.49 22.58
C ASP A 188 16.99 8.63 23.91
N GLU A 189 17.56 9.41 24.84
CA GLU A 189 16.99 9.66 26.16
C GLU A 189 15.64 10.40 26.13
N SER A 190 15.34 11.09 24.99
CA SER A 190 14.05 11.76 24.76
C SER A 190 13.00 10.86 24.11
N GLY A 191 13.32 9.59 23.83
CA GLY A 191 12.43 8.67 23.10
C GLY A 191 12.45 8.86 21.59
N SER A 192 13.26 9.79 21.07
CA SER A 192 13.38 10.04 19.63
C SER A 192 14.27 9.01 18.95
N VAL A 193 13.87 8.55 17.76
CA VAL A 193 14.67 7.60 16.96
C VAL A 193 16.03 8.19 16.62
N LEU A 194 17.11 7.43 16.86
CA LEU A 194 18.46 7.92 16.55
C LEU A 194 18.61 8.25 15.05
N PRO A 195 19.29 9.36 14.68
CA PRO A 195 19.31 9.89 13.30
C PRO A 195 19.80 8.94 12.21
N TRP A 196 20.59 7.93 12.56
CA TRP A 196 21.12 6.95 11.61
C TRP A 196 20.18 5.78 11.32
N VAL A 197 19.17 5.54 12.17
CA VAL A 197 18.29 4.36 12.07
C VAL A 197 17.47 4.38 10.78
N ILE A 198 16.78 5.47 10.49
CA ILE A 198 15.95 5.56 9.27
C ILE A 198 16.81 5.45 7.99
N PRO A 199 17.95 6.19 7.85
CA PRO A 199 18.89 5.95 6.75
C PRO A 199 19.35 4.50 6.62
N PHE A 200 19.60 3.81 7.73
CA PHE A 200 19.98 2.39 7.73
C PHE A 200 18.83 1.50 7.23
N VAL A 201 17.59 1.75 7.64
CA VAL A 201 16.39 1.04 7.14
C VAL A 201 16.30 1.16 5.61
N MET A 202 16.54 2.35 5.05
CA MET A 202 16.54 2.57 3.60
C MET A 202 17.67 1.77 2.93
N ALA A 203 18.90 1.92 3.40
CA ALA A 203 20.06 1.26 2.82
C ALA A 203 19.97 -0.27 2.91
N SER A 204 19.59 -0.81 4.06
CA SER A 204 19.49 -2.25 4.27
C SER A 204 18.41 -2.91 3.40
N SER A 205 17.29 -2.21 3.14
CA SER A 205 16.24 -2.66 2.21
C SER A 205 16.77 -2.80 0.78
N GLY A 206 17.55 -1.82 0.31
CA GLY A 206 18.18 -1.89 -1.01
C GLY A 206 19.24 -2.99 -1.11
N ILE A 207 20.05 -3.16 -0.07
CA ILE A 207 21.06 -4.23 0.01
C ILE A 207 20.38 -5.61 0.06
N TRP A 208 19.31 -5.78 0.82
CA TRP A 208 18.51 -6.99 0.89
C TRP A 208 17.95 -7.36 -0.48
N TRP A 209 17.32 -6.41 -1.16
CA TRP A 209 16.79 -6.63 -2.51
C TRP A 209 17.90 -7.07 -3.48
N LEU A 210 19.00 -6.32 -3.56
CA LEU A 210 20.12 -6.64 -4.45
C LEU A 210 20.74 -7.99 -4.11
N GLY A 211 20.92 -8.30 -2.82
CA GLY A 211 21.52 -9.54 -2.34
C GLY A 211 20.73 -10.78 -2.78
N PHE A 212 19.43 -10.81 -2.55
CA PHE A 212 18.59 -11.93 -2.96
C PHE A 212 18.40 -12.00 -4.48
N ALA A 213 18.40 -10.87 -5.18
CA ALA A 213 18.35 -10.84 -6.64
C ALA A 213 19.59 -11.52 -7.28
N GLN A 214 20.77 -11.55 -6.61
CA GLN A 214 21.92 -12.30 -7.11
C GLN A 214 21.64 -13.81 -7.24
N MET A 215 20.83 -14.37 -6.33
CA MET A 215 20.40 -15.77 -6.45
C MET A 215 19.60 -15.99 -7.73
N THR A 216 18.69 -15.08 -8.04
CA THR A 216 17.90 -15.12 -9.29
C THR A 216 18.82 -15.06 -10.51
N PHE A 217 19.76 -14.11 -10.54
CA PHE A 217 20.67 -13.93 -11.66
C PHE A 217 21.66 -15.09 -11.86
N ALA A 218 21.91 -15.88 -10.82
CA ALA A 218 22.78 -17.06 -10.87
C ALA A 218 22.02 -18.35 -11.25
N MET A 219 20.75 -18.47 -10.84
CA MET A 219 19.99 -19.72 -10.93
C MET A 219 18.96 -19.73 -12.06
N VAL A 220 18.53 -18.55 -12.55
CA VAL A 220 17.56 -18.44 -13.64
C VAL A 220 18.30 -18.05 -14.92
N PRO A 221 18.41 -18.96 -15.89
CA PRO A 221 19.04 -18.66 -17.18
C PRO A 221 18.15 -17.76 -18.03
N GLU A 222 18.76 -17.06 -18.99
CA GLU A 222 18.00 -16.34 -20.04
C GLU A 222 17.19 -17.36 -20.85
N PRO A 223 15.88 -17.19 -21.02
CA PRO A 223 15.06 -18.08 -21.82
C PRO A 223 15.51 -18.08 -23.28
N HIS A 224 15.85 -19.24 -23.81
CA HIS A 224 16.24 -19.38 -25.22
C HIS A 224 14.98 -19.43 -26.10
N ILE A 225 14.96 -18.60 -27.14
CA ILE A 225 13.93 -18.56 -28.17
C ILE A 225 14.62 -18.75 -29.52
N GLU A 226 14.08 -19.61 -30.35
CA GLU A 226 14.70 -20.04 -31.61
C GLU A 226 14.88 -18.92 -32.66
N ASN A 227 14.32 -17.72 -32.41
CA ASN A 227 14.25 -16.59 -33.33
C ASN A 227 14.98 -15.36 -32.79
N GLU A 228 16.27 -15.49 -32.50
CA GLU A 228 17.09 -14.34 -32.09
C GLU A 228 17.29 -13.37 -33.26
N MET A 229 16.93 -12.12 -33.03
CA MET A 229 17.05 -11.07 -34.01
C MET A 229 18.47 -10.49 -34.03
N GLU A 230 18.99 -10.15 -35.21
CA GLU A 230 20.28 -9.48 -35.38
C GLU A 230 20.35 -8.17 -34.56
N LYS A 231 21.56 -7.84 -34.09
CA LYS A 231 21.82 -6.63 -33.31
C LYS A 231 21.57 -5.38 -34.16
N MET A 232 20.47 -4.68 -33.90
CA MET A 232 20.14 -3.39 -34.51
C MET A 232 20.53 -2.22 -33.62
N GLY A 233 20.65 -1.03 -34.21
CA GLY A 233 20.84 0.22 -33.48
C GLY A 233 19.66 0.53 -32.56
N VAL A 234 19.86 1.35 -31.53
CA VAL A 234 18.83 1.71 -30.53
C VAL A 234 17.58 2.33 -31.20
N VAL A 235 17.78 3.22 -32.17
CA VAL A 235 16.66 3.88 -32.87
C VAL A 235 15.84 2.89 -33.68
N ASP A 236 16.48 1.98 -34.38
CA ASP A 236 15.79 0.99 -35.23
C ASP A 236 15.08 -0.05 -34.36
N SER A 237 15.71 -0.51 -33.27
CA SER A 237 15.07 -1.38 -32.28
C SER A 237 13.81 -0.72 -31.67
N THR A 238 13.87 0.58 -31.37
CA THR A 238 12.73 1.30 -30.81
C THR A 238 11.61 1.46 -31.84
N LYS A 239 11.92 1.80 -33.08
CA LYS A 239 10.92 1.91 -34.16
C LYS A 239 10.23 0.56 -34.41
N MET A 240 11.01 -0.51 -34.46
CA MET A 240 10.49 -1.87 -34.61
C MET A 240 9.55 -2.21 -33.46
N ALA A 241 10.00 -2.02 -32.21
CA ALA A 241 9.20 -2.34 -31.03
C ALA A 241 7.88 -1.56 -30.97
N LEU A 242 7.90 -0.27 -31.31
CA LEU A 242 6.69 0.53 -31.41
C LEU A 242 5.76 0.05 -32.54
N GLY A 243 6.34 -0.43 -33.68
CA GLY A 243 5.60 -1.06 -34.76
C GLY A 243 4.89 -2.32 -34.30
N GLU A 244 5.60 -3.26 -33.65
CA GLU A 244 5.03 -4.52 -33.15
C GLU A 244 3.98 -4.27 -32.07
N VAL A 245 4.22 -3.37 -31.10
CA VAL A 245 3.22 -2.96 -30.10
C VAL A 245 1.96 -2.44 -30.76
N LYS A 246 2.09 -1.60 -31.81
CA LYS A 246 0.95 -1.11 -32.56
C LYS A 246 0.20 -2.25 -33.27
N GLU A 247 0.93 -3.16 -33.91
CA GLU A 247 0.34 -4.33 -34.57
C GLU A 247 -0.42 -5.20 -33.57
N THR A 248 0.15 -5.48 -32.40
CA THR A 248 -0.52 -6.23 -31.33
C THR A 248 -1.80 -5.56 -30.87
N LEU A 249 -1.79 -4.23 -30.71
CA LEU A 249 -2.99 -3.47 -30.36
C LEU A 249 -4.02 -3.44 -31.49
N MET A 250 -3.60 -3.50 -32.75
CA MET A 250 -4.51 -3.57 -33.91
C MET A 250 -5.07 -4.98 -34.10
N ASP A 251 -4.32 -6.01 -33.69
CA ASP A 251 -4.73 -7.43 -33.79
C ASP A 251 -5.32 -7.98 -32.48
N ILE A 252 -6.00 -7.11 -31.73
CA ILE A 252 -6.73 -7.51 -30.51
C ILE A 252 -7.67 -8.70 -30.75
N LYS A 253 -8.15 -8.88 -32.00
CA LYS A 253 -9.06 -9.97 -32.34
C LYS A 253 -8.40 -11.35 -32.24
N SER A 254 -7.11 -11.45 -32.57
CA SER A 254 -6.34 -12.70 -32.48
C SER A 254 -6.09 -13.10 -31.02
N PHE A 255 -5.94 -12.14 -30.12
CA PHE A 255 -5.74 -12.37 -28.69
C PHE A 255 -6.96 -11.92 -27.86
N ARG A 256 -8.17 -12.08 -28.40
CA ARG A 256 -9.41 -11.57 -27.81
C ARG A 256 -9.60 -11.99 -26.35
N THR A 257 -9.38 -13.26 -26.06
CA THR A 257 -9.54 -13.81 -24.71
C THR A 257 -8.54 -13.21 -23.73
N LEU A 258 -7.29 -13.04 -24.13
CA LEU A 258 -6.25 -12.43 -23.31
C LEU A 258 -6.54 -10.95 -23.02
N PHE A 259 -6.91 -10.15 -24.03
CA PHE A 259 -7.30 -8.75 -23.83
C PHE A 259 -8.56 -8.60 -22.98
N PHE A 260 -9.52 -9.54 -23.12
CA PHE A 260 -10.71 -9.55 -22.28
C PHE A 260 -10.36 -9.88 -20.82
N TYR A 261 -9.39 -10.78 -20.61
CA TYR A 261 -8.84 -11.03 -19.29
C TYR A 261 -8.14 -9.79 -18.72
N MET A 262 -7.34 -9.07 -19.50
CA MET A 262 -6.69 -7.84 -19.05
C MET A 262 -7.71 -6.77 -18.64
N LEU A 263 -8.86 -6.69 -19.31
CA LEU A 263 -9.96 -5.80 -18.91
C LEU A 263 -10.59 -6.24 -17.58
N ALA A 264 -10.80 -7.54 -17.38
CA ALA A 264 -11.27 -8.07 -16.11
C ALA A 264 -10.25 -7.80 -14.99
N TYR A 265 -8.97 -8.06 -15.27
CA TYR A 265 -7.85 -7.78 -14.38
C TYR A 265 -7.78 -6.31 -14.00
N PHE A 266 -7.87 -5.41 -14.98
CA PHE A 266 -7.92 -3.97 -14.75
C PHE A 266 -8.96 -3.59 -13.70
N CYS A 267 -10.19 -4.10 -13.83
CA CYS A 267 -11.26 -3.80 -12.88
C CYS A 267 -10.98 -4.36 -11.48
N PHE A 268 -10.69 -5.67 -11.36
CA PHE A 268 -10.58 -6.26 -10.04
C PHE A 268 -9.27 -5.90 -9.31
N ILE A 269 -8.15 -5.74 -10.04
CA ILE A 269 -6.88 -5.38 -9.39
C ILE A 269 -6.89 -3.94 -8.90
N ASP A 270 -7.57 -3.03 -9.63
CA ASP A 270 -7.79 -1.67 -9.16
C ASP A 270 -8.57 -1.66 -7.84
N GLY A 271 -9.67 -2.39 -7.79
CA GLY A 271 -10.45 -2.52 -6.56
C GLY A 271 -9.62 -3.06 -5.39
N ILE A 272 -8.88 -4.15 -5.59
CA ILE A 272 -8.02 -4.76 -4.55
C ILE A 272 -6.93 -3.79 -4.09
N ASN A 273 -6.19 -3.19 -5.02
CA ASN A 273 -5.10 -2.27 -4.70
C ASN A 273 -5.62 -1.01 -4.00
N SER A 274 -6.76 -0.49 -4.45
CA SER A 274 -7.38 0.71 -3.86
C SER A 274 -7.86 0.46 -2.44
N VAL A 275 -8.54 -0.65 -2.19
CA VAL A 275 -8.95 -1.01 -0.81
C VAL A 275 -7.73 -1.18 0.07
N THR A 276 -6.68 -1.83 -0.41
CA THR A 276 -5.45 -2.04 0.38
C THR A 276 -4.74 -0.71 0.69
N ALA A 277 -4.66 0.20 -0.29
CA ALA A 277 -4.04 1.51 -0.11
C ALA A 277 -4.87 2.43 0.80
N LEU A 278 -6.19 2.43 0.65
CA LEU A 278 -7.10 3.30 1.39
C LEU A 278 -7.48 2.76 2.77
N ALA A 279 -7.24 1.46 3.04
CA ALA A 279 -7.53 0.87 4.36
C ALA A 279 -6.79 1.59 5.49
N GLY A 280 -5.56 2.07 5.25
CA GLY A 280 -4.81 2.85 6.22
C GLY A 280 -5.49 4.19 6.52
N VAL A 281 -5.89 4.93 5.49
CA VAL A 281 -6.58 6.22 5.64
C VAL A 281 -7.94 6.02 6.32
N PHE A 282 -8.72 5.04 5.86
CA PHE A 282 -10.01 4.70 6.45
C PHE A 282 -9.85 4.28 7.93
N GLY A 283 -8.81 3.49 8.25
CA GLY A 283 -8.51 3.09 9.62
C GLY A 283 -8.25 4.27 10.54
N VAL A 284 -7.48 5.26 10.10
CA VAL A 284 -7.17 6.45 10.90
C VAL A 284 -8.37 7.41 10.95
N VAL A 285 -8.89 7.80 9.81
CA VAL A 285 -9.89 8.89 9.70
C VAL A 285 -11.27 8.45 10.21
N VAL A 286 -11.71 7.24 9.83
CA VAL A 286 -13.06 6.76 10.11
C VAL A 286 -13.14 5.92 11.38
N LEU A 287 -12.08 5.15 11.66
CA LEU A 287 -12.08 4.22 12.78
C LEU A 287 -11.23 4.69 13.97
N GLY A 288 -10.42 5.73 13.82
CA GLY A 288 -9.53 6.21 14.89
C GLY A 288 -8.39 5.24 15.25
N ILE A 289 -7.91 4.43 14.29
CA ILE A 289 -6.82 3.49 14.52
C ILE A 289 -5.49 4.24 14.68
N THR A 290 -4.72 3.91 15.71
CA THR A 290 -3.39 4.48 15.93
C THR A 290 -2.39 4.03 14.86
N THR A 291 -1.33 4.81 14.64
CA THR A 291 -0.25 4.45 13.72
C THR A 291 0.38 3.11 14.07
N THR A 292 0.58 2.84 15.37
CA THR A 292 1.06 1.55 15.88
C THR A 292 0.13 0.41 15.49
N GLY A 293 -1.18 0.61 15.62
CA GLY A 293 -2.20 -0.36 15.21
C GLY A 293 -2.15 -0.66 13.72
N LEU A 294 -1.94 0.34 12.88
CA LEU A 294 -1.76 0.16 11.43
C LEU A 294 -0.51 -0.69 11.10
N ILE A 295 0.63 -0.38 11.72
CA ILE A 295 1.89 -1.11 11.48
C ILE A 295 1.76 -2.57 11.91
N VAL A 296 1.16 -2.84 13.06
CA VAL A 296 0.88 -4.20 13.53
C VAL A 296 -0.02 -4.95 12.54
N THR A 297 -1.05 -4.28 12.02
CA THR A 297 -1.95 -4.88 11.03
C THR A 297 -1.21 -5.20 9.72
N ILE A 298 -0.36 -4.30 9.21
CA ILE A 298 0.47 -4.55 8.02
C ILE A 298 1.37 -5.77 8.23
N LEU A 299 1.98 -5.90 9.39
CA LEU A 299 2.81 -7.06 9.75
C LEU A 299 2.01 -8.36 9.71
N ILE A 300 0.82 -8.37 10.31
CA ILE A 300 -0.05 -9.54 10.32
C ILE A 300 -0.48 -9.92 8.90
N ILE A 301 -0.82 -8.95 8.06
CA ILE A 301 -1.12 -9.19 6.64
C ILE A 301 0.02 -9.99 5.97
N GLN A 302 1.29 -9.61 6.17
CA GLN A 302 2.42 -10.30 5.55
C GLN A 302 2.51 -11.78 5.98
N PHE A 303 2.40 -12.04 7.30
CA PHE A 303 2.53 -13.40 7.82
C PHE A 303 1.32 -14.29 7.51
N VAL A 304 0.12 -13.72 7.35
CA VAL A 304 -1.09 -14.45 6.95
C VAL A 304 -1.10 -14.70 5.44
N ALA A 305 -0.66 -13.73 4.64
CA ALA A 305 -0.68 -13.83 3.18
C ALA A 305 0.22 -14.97 2.66
N ALA A 306 1.35 -15.22 3.30
CA ALA A 306 2.29 -16.26 2.87
C ALA A 306 1.70 -17.69 2.90
N PRO A 307 1.18 -18.21 4.02
CA PRO A 307 0.54 -19.53 4.04
C PRO A 307 -0.76 -19.55 3.23
N ALA A 308 -1.49 -18.44 3.16
CA ALA A 308 -2.72 -18.35 2.38
C ALA A 308 -2.44 -18.49 0.87
N ALA A 309 -1.37 -17.89 0.35
CA ALA A 309 -0.96 -18.06 -1.05
C ALA A 309 -0.74 -19.54 -1.40
N ILE A 310 -0.09 -20.30 -0.51
CA ILE A 310 0.09 -21.75 -0.68
C ILE A 310 -1.26 -22.48 -0.58
N GLY A 311 -2.16 -22.05 0.31
CA GLY A 311 -3.52 -22.58 0.43
C GLY A 311 -4.32 -22.40 -0.86
N PHE A 312 -4.21 -21.23 -1.50
CA PHE A 312 -4.87 -20.96 -2.80
C PHE A 312 -4.30 -21.80 -3.95
N THR A 313 -3.03 -22.23 -3.90
CA THR A 313 -2.50 -23.21 -4.86
C THR A 313 -3.31 -24.51 -4.80
N LYS A 314 -3.51 -25.06 -3.59
CA LYS A 314 -4.30 -26.30 -3.42
C LYS A 314 -5.76 -26.11 -3.84
N LEU A 315 -6.30 -24.90 -3.66
CA LEU A 315 -7.65 -24.59 -4.12
C LEU A 315 -7.72 -24.55 -5.64
N ALA A 316 -6.71 -23.96 -6.30
CA ALA A 316 -6.60 -23.91 -7.75
C ALA A 316 -6.39 -25.30 -8.38
N GLU A 317 -5.58 -26.16 -7.75
CA GLU A 317 -5.43 -27.56 -8.15
C GLU A 317 -6.77 -28.34 -8.14
N LYS A 318 -7.65 -28.03 -7.18
CA LYS A 318 -8.94 -28.72 -7.02
C LYS A 318 -10.06 -28.14 -7.88
N TRP A 319 -10.13 -26.82 -8.02
CA TRP A 319 -11.25 -26.10 -8.65
C TRP A 319 -10.89 -25.47 -9.99
N GLY A 320 -9.62 -25.47 -10.35
CA GLY A 320 -9.05 -24.71 -11.47
C GLY A 320 -8.75 -23.26 -11.09
N THR A 321 -7.73 -22.69 -11.72
CA THR A 321 -7.20 -21.33 -11.47
C THR A 321 -8.29 -20.27 -11.53
N LYS A 322 -9.13 -20.31 -12.59
CA LYS A 322 -10.23 -19.36 -12.79
C LYS A 322 -11.24 -19.38 -11.65
N SER A 323 -11.68 -20.57 -11.22
CA SER A 323 -12.69 -20.72 -10.17
C SER A 323 -12.14 -20.30 -8.81
N ALA A 324 -10.87 -20.61 -8.51
CA ALA A 324 -10.20 -20.18 -7.29
C ALA A 324 -10.02 -18.65 -7.24
N LEU A 325 -9.68 -18.03 -8.37
CA LEU A 325 -9.59 -16.56 -8.47
C LEU A 325 -10.98 -15.92 -8.30
N GLN A 326 -12.03 -16.46 -8.94
CA GLN A 326 -13.40 -15.97 -8.76
C GLN A 326 -13.87 -16.06 -7.32
N PHE A 327 -13.58 -17.18 -6.64
CA PHE A 327 -13.86 -17.33 -5.21
C PHE A 327 -13.17 -16.24 -4.39
N SER A 328 -11.90 -15.99 -4.64
CA SER A 328 -11.15 -14.91 -3.97
C SER A 328 -11.82 -13.55 -4.18
N LEU A 329 -12.26 -13.21 -5.39
CA LEU A 329 -12.92 -11.93 -5.68
C LEU A 329 -14.27 -11.80 -4.96
N VAL A 330 -15.04 -12.88 -4.85
CA VAL A 330 -16.29 -12.89 -4.05
C VAL A 330 -15.97 -12.66 -2.57
N CYS A 331 -14.94 -13.32 -2.04
CA CYS A 331 -14.51 -13.11 -0.65
C CYS A 331 -14.03 -11.67 -0.42
N TRP A 332 -13.33 -11.04 -1.38
CA TRP A 332 -12.97 -9.63 -1.30
C TRP A 332 -14.20 -8.72 -1.16
N CYS A 333 -15.25 -8.96 -1.96
CA CYS A 333 -16.50 -8.20 -1.83
C CYS A 333 -17.14 -8.39 -0.44
N ILE A 334 -17.13 -9.61 0.09
CA ILE A 334 -17.65 -9.90 1.44
C ILE A 334 -16.85 -9.16 2.51
N VAL A 335 -15.52 -9.17 2.41
CA VAL A 335 -14.62 -8.49 3.36
C VAL A 335 -14.86 -6.98 3.33
N ILE A 336 -14.99 -6.37 2.15
CA ILE A 336 -15.24 -4.93 2.00
C ILE A 336 -16.62 -4.56 2.60
N VAL A 337 -17.66 -5.31 2.27
CA VAL A 337 -18.99 -5.08 2.82
C VAL A 337 -19.00 -5.29 4.35
N GLY A 338 -18.28 -6.30 4.84
CA GLY A 338 -18.11 -6.53 6.28
C GLY A 338 -17.39 -5.38 6.99
N ALA A 339 -16.40 -4.77 6.33
CA ALA A 339 -15.67 -3.63 6.88
C ALA A 339 -16.54 -2.37 7.04
N LEU A 340 -17.62 -2.24 6.28
CA LEU A 340 -18.60 -1.15 6.49
C LEU A 340 -19.26 -1.21 7.87
N GLY A 341 -19.34 -2.42 8.46
CA GLY A 341 -19.91 -2.61 9.79
C GLY A 341 -18.93 -2.31 10.94
N PHE A 342 -17.70 -1.91 10.67
CA PHE A 342 -16.74 -1.57 11.72
C PHE A 342 -17.07 -0.21 12.34
N ALA A 343 -17.07 -0.20 13.66
CA ALA A 343 -17.33 1.01 14.44
C ALA A 343 -16.58 0.94 15.77
N PRO A 344 -16.00 2.05 16.25
CA PRO A 344 -15.56 2.17 17.63
C PRO A 344 -16.74 1.94 18.59
N LEU A 345 -16.45 1.37 19.75
CA LEU A 345 -17.43 1.27 20.83
C LEU A 345 -17.78 2.66 21.36
N GLU A 346 -18.95 2.81 21.93
CA GLU A 346 -19.33 4.07 22.62
C GLU A 346 -18.39 4.33 23.78
N LEU A 347 -18.06 5.60 23.99
CA LEU A 347 -17.22 6.03 25.11
C LEU A 347 -18.06 5.96 26.39
N SER A 348 -17.57 5.26 27.39
CA SER A 348 -18.27 5.07 28.66
C SER A 348 -17.45 5.52 29.86
N GLU A 349 -16.14 5.32 29.82
CA GLU A 349 -15.23 5.62 30.91
C GLU A 349 -14.38 6.86 30.58
N HIS A 350 -13.97 7.58 31.64
CA HIS A 350 -13.17 8.81 31.50
C HIS A 350 -11.92 8.61 30.61
N GLU A 351 -11.23 7.51 30.83
CA GLU A 351 -9.98 7.16 30.15
C GLU A 351 -10.15 6.81 28.66
N GLU A 352 -11.38 6.68 28.18
CA GLU A 352 -11.67 6.40 26.75
C GLU A 352 -11.75 7.64 25.88
N TYR A 353 -11.93 8.81 26.51
CA TYR A 353 -12.01 10.10 25.80
C TYR A 353 -10.62 10.57 25.36
N ASP A 354 -10.56 11.43 24.36
CA ASP A 354 -9.31 11.92 23.77
C ASP A 354 -8.61 12.96 24.65
N ILE A 355 -9.39 13.86 25.27
CA ILE A 355 -8.91 14.93 26.13
C ILE A 355 -9.46 14.70 27.53
N LEU A 356 -8.58 14.53 28.49
CA LEU A 356 -8.91 14.17 29.86
C LEU A 356 -8.65 15.33 30.79
N TYR A 357 -9.69 15.80 31.48
CA TYR A 357 -9.56 16.78 32.55
C TYR A 357 -9.75 16.10 33.89
N SER A 358 -8.72 16.13 34.74
CA SER A 358 -8.75 15.53 36.08
C SER A 358 -8.57 16.60 37.15
N TRP A 359 -9.44 16.63 38.16
CA TRP A 359 -9.35 17.59 39.26
C TRP A 359 -8.20 17.27 40.18
N ASP A 360 -7.33 18.24 40.41
CA ASP A 360 -6.26 18.15 41.41
C ASP A 360 -6.65 18.98 42.67
N GLU A 361 -6.92 18.27 43.76
CA GLU A 361 -7.26 18.89 45.05
C GLU A 361 -6.13 19.76 45.61
N SER A 362 -4.88 19.44 45.29
CA SER A 362 -3.72 20.16 45.84
C SER A 362 -3.53 21.54 45.24
N SER A 363 -3.79 21.69 43.97
CA SER A 363 -3.69 22.96 43.23
C SER A 363 -5.03 23.68 43.10
N SER A 364 -6.15 23.01 43.42
CA SER A 364 -7.52 23.50 43.18
C SER A 364 -7.75 23.90 41.71
N ASN A 365 -7.15 23.15 40.81
CA ASN A 365 -7.23 23.33 39.36
C ASN A 365 -7.45 21.98 38.67
N TYR A 366 -7.69 22.01 37.35
CA TYR A 366 -7.72 20.80 36.57
C TYR A 366 -6.35 20.55 35.91
N THR A 367 -5.96 19.32 35.83
CA THR A 367 -4.92 18.85 34.93
C THR A 367 -5.60 18.40 33.63
N VAL A 368 -5.05 18.79 32.49
CA VAL A 368 -5.50 18.34 31.17
C VAL A 368 -4.40 17.55 30.48
N GLU A 369 -4.77 16.44 29.92
CA GLU A 369 -3.88 15.59 29.11
C GLU A 369 -4.61 15.09 27.87
N ALA A 370 -3.86 14.79 26.78
CA ALA A 370 -4.40 14.20 25.58
C ALA A 370 -3.95 12.74 25.46
N ARG A 371 -4.85 11.86 25.09
CA ARG A 371 -4.57 10.44 24.88
C ARG A 371 -3.71 10.20 23.65
N GLU A 372 -2.95 9.10 23.62
CA GLU A 372 -2.08 8.73 22.48
C GLU A 372 -2.83 8.71 21.12
N GLY A 373 -4.11 8.29 21.12
CA GLY A 373 -4.95 8.26 19.91
C GLY A 373 -5.13 9.61 19.23
N VAL A 374 -5.11 10.71 19.97
CA VAL A 374 -5.26 12.08 19.47
C VAL A 374 -4.16 12.46 18.49
N ASN A 375 -2.94 11.94 18.64
CA ASN A 375 -1.83 12.16 17.71
C ASN A 375 -2.15 11.76 16.27
N ALA A 376 -2.85 10.65 16.08
CA ALA A 376 -3.21 10.17 14.76
C ALA A 376 -4.27 11.09 14.09
N ILE A 377 -5.20 11.59 14.89
CA ILE A 377 -6.25 12.51 14.44
C ILE A 377 -5.65 13.90 14.18
N ALA A 378 -4.84 14.41 15.10
CA ALA A 378 -4.19 15.72 15.01
C ALA A 378 -3.16 15.82 13.87
N ALA A 379 -2.62 14.69 13.40
CA ALA A 379 -1.69 14.67 12.27
C ALA A 379 -2.37 14.88 10.91
N LEU A 380 -3.71 14.82 10.85
CA LEU A 380 -4.45 15.05 9.60
C LEU A 380 -4.62 16.55 9.37
N PRO A 381 -4.30 17.07 8.16
CA PRO A 381 -4.41 18.49 7.87
C PRO A 381 -5.89 18.89 7.71
N ASP A 382 -6.47 19.36 8.78
CA ASP A 382 -7.79 20.00 8.79
C ASP A 382 -7.66 21.41 9.35
N ASN A 383 -7.88 22.43 8.51
CA ASN A 383 -7.71 23.83 8.90
C ASN A 383 -8.73 24.27 9.95
N ASP A 384 -9.96 23.82 9.86
CA ASP A 384 -11.04 24.26 10.75
C ASP A 384 -10.81 23.71 12.16
N GLU A 385 -10.36 22.46 12.25
CA GLU A 385 -10.02 21.83 13.51
C GLU A 385 -8.77 22.43 14.17
N GLN A 386 -7.79 22.85 13.37
CA GLN A 386 -6.64 23.57 13.90
C GLN A 386 -7.01 24.98 14.41
N LEU A 387 -7.91 25.66 13.73
CA LEU A 387 -8.45 26.94 14.21
C LEU A 387 -9.23 26.75 15.50
N TRP A 388 -10.07 25.72 15.60
CA TRP A 388 -10.75 25.33 16.83
C TRP A 388 -9.76 25.07 17.98
N ALA A 389 -8.70 24.27 17.75
CA ALA A 389 -7.70 23.99 18.76
C ALA A 389 -6.93 25.24 19.22
N LEU A 390 -6.70 26.21 18.32
CA LEU A 390 -6.08 27.49 18.65
C LEU A 390 -7.03 28.41 19.45
N GLU A 391 -8.32 28.39 19.19
CA GLU A 391 -9.32 29.16 19.94
C GLU A 391 -9.37 28.71 21.41
N PHE A 392 -9.28 27.39 21.63
CA PHE A 392 -9.33 26.80 22.98
C PHE A 392 -7.96 26.49 23.58
N ARG A 393 -6.85 27.02 23.02
CA ARG A 393 -5.47 26.71 23.43
C ARG A 393 -5.18 26.92 24.93
N ASP A 394 -5.95 27.76 25.61
CA ASP A 394 -5.75 28.05 27.03
C ASP A 394 -6.28 26.96 27.95
N ILE A 395 -7.13 26.09 27.42
CA ILE A 395 -7.73 24.97 28.14
C ILE A 395 -7.44 23.61 27.50
N LEU A 396 -6.94 23.57 26.25
CA LEU A 396 -6.53 22.33 25.57
C LEU A 396 -5.03 22.05 25.80
N PRO A 397 -4.61 20.78 25.71
CA PRO A 397 -3.19 20.41 25.85
C PRO A 397 -2.40 20.71 24.55
N VAL A 398 -2.31 22.00 24.20
CA VAL A 398 -1.66 22.50 23.00
C VAL A 398 -0.40 23.29 23.40
N GLU A 399 0.71 23.10 22.67
CA GLU A 399 1.93 23.87 22.89
C GLU A 399 1.68 25.35 22.66
N GLN A 400 2.00 26.19 23.67
CA GLN A 400 1.77 27.63 23.66
C GLN A 400 2.58 28.39 22.59
N ASN A 401 3.68 27.84 22.09
CA ASN A 401 4.60 28.47 21.14
C ASN A 401 4.33 28.11 19.68
N THR A 402 3.09 27.75 19.33
CA THR A 402 2.73 27.52 17.93
C THR A 402 2.88 28.82 17.13
N ASP A 403 3.84 28.85 16.19
CA ASP A 403 4.11 30.00 15.36
C ASP A 403 3.01 30.17 14.29
N VAL A 404 2.05 31.03 14.62
CA VAL A 404 0.84 31.30 13.79
C VAL A 404 1.18 32.03 12.48
N THR A 405 2.42 32.50 12.32
CA THR A 405 2.83 33.37 11.21
C THR A 405 3.26 32.60 9.95
N ARG A 406 3.48 31.29 10.02
CA ARG A 406 3.77 30.46 8.85
C ARG A 406 2.47 29.95 8.25
N GLN A 407 2.28 30.18 6.96
CA GLN A 407 1.16 29.66 6.18
C GLN A 407 1.04 28.14 6.34
N GLY A 408 -0.02 27.71 7.03
CA GLY A 408 -0.28 26.32 7.37
C GLY A 408 0.03 26.04 8.84
N PHE A 409 -1.01 25.97 9.64
CA PHE A 409 -0.92 25.71 11.07
C PHE A 409 -0.63 24.24 11.32
N ALA A 410 0.47 23.91 11.96
CA ALA A 410 0.60 22.66 12.67
C ALA A 410 0.44 22.96 14.17
N VAL A 411 -0.77 22.81 14.68
CA VAL A 411 -1.00 22.83 16.12
C VAL A 411 -0.24 21.65 16.72
N LYS A 412 0.71 21.96 17.58
CA LYS A 412 1.41 20.93 18.32
C LYS A 412 0.66 20.67 19.62
N TRP A 413 0.23 19.44 19.77
CA TRP A 413 -0.39 18.96 20.98
C TRP A 413 0.67 18.46 21.96
N ALA A 414 0.53 18.78 23.24
CA ALA A 414 1.40 18.27 24.29
C ALA A 414 0.94 16.88 24.72
N PHE A 415 1.35 15.84 23.99
CA PHE A 415 0.85 14.51 24.23
C PHE A 415 1.65 13.73 25.26
N TYR A 416 2.94 13.55 24.98
CA TYR A 416 3.82 12.75 25.81
C TYR A 416 5.23 13.28 25.74
N ASP A 417 5.89 13.37 26.88
CA ASP A 417 7.34 13.48 26.97
C ASP A 417 7.87 12.11 27.42
N ASN A 418 8.71 11.49 26.59
CA ASN A 418 9.30 10.17 26.86
C ASN A 418 8.28 9.04 27.15
N GLY A 419 7.13 9.05 26.48
CA GLY A 419 6.07 8.05 26.67
C GLY A 419 5.24 8.26 27.95
N THR A 420 5.43 9.36 28.65
CA THR A 420 4.64 9.76 29.81
C THR A 420 3.75 10.95 29.42
N ALA A 421 2.45 10.88 29.76
CA ALA A 421 1.56 12.03 29.55
C ALA A 421 2.12 13.26 30.26
N VAL A 422 2.15 14.42 29.54
CA VAL A 422 2.55 15.71 30.13
C VAL A 422 1.28 16.46 30.49
N PRO A 423 0.80 16.35 31.74
CA PRO A 423 -0.38 17.09 32.16
C PRO A 423 -0.07 18.58 32.24
N SER A 424 -0.92 19.39 31.62
CA SER A 424 -0.91 20.84 31.79
C SER A 424 -1.97 21.23 32.82
N THR A 425 -1.63 22.19 33.71
CA THR A 425 -2.63 22.70 34.66
C THR A 425 -3.47 23.80 33.99
N VAL A 426 -4.77 23.65 34.01
CA VAL A 426 -5.73 24.59 33.39
C VAL A 426 -6.78 25.04 34.42
N TYR A 427 -7.23 26.27 34.26
CA TYR A 427 -8.36 26.78 35.03
C TYR A 427 -9.63 26.75 34.17
N LEU A 428 -10.60 25.93 34.58
CA LEU A 428 -11.88 25.81 33.89
C LEU A 428 -12.94 26.72 34.54
N THR A 429 -13.66 27.43 33.70
CA THR A 429 -14.85 28.21 34.10
C THR A 429 -16.08 27.64 33.42
N SER A 430 -17.27 27.94 33.99
CA SER A 430 -18.53 27.52 33.38
C SER A 430 -18.68 28.07 31.95
N GLU A 431 -18.12 29.26 31.67
CA GLU A 431 -18.13 29.87 30.33
C GLU A 431 -17.22 29.10 29.35
N ASN A 432 -15.98 28.77 29.78
CA ASN A 432 -15.05 28.01 28.95
C ASN A 432 -15.62 26.64 28.56
N ILE A 433 -16.23 25.95 29.54
CA ILE A 433 -16.82 24.61 29.31
C ILE A 433 -18.03 24.71 28.40
N ALA A 434 -18.90 25.69 28.61
CA ALA A 434 -20.08 25.89 27.77
C ALA A 434 -19.66 26.19 26.32
N ASN A 435 -18.65 27.04 26.12
CA ASN A 435 -18.13 27.37 24.81
C ASN A 435 -17.47 26.15 24.15
N LEU A 436 -16.62 25.42 24.87
CA LEU A 436 -15.99 24.20 24.38
C LEU A 436 -17.06 23.16 23.98
N THR A 437 -18.05 22.92 24.83
CA THR A 437 -19.12 21.95 24.54
C THR A 437 -19.93 22.33 23.30
N ASN A 438 -20.25 23.63 23.16
CA ASN A 438 -21.01 24.11 21.99
C ASN A 438 -20.22 24.09 20.68
N SER A 439 -18.89 24.12 20.74
CA SER A 439 -18.02 24.09 19.58
C SER A 439 -17.57 22.67 19.19
N MET A 440 -17.94 21.65 19.96
CA MET A 440 -17.56 20.25 19.68
C MET A 440 -18.08 19.75 18.33
N ASP A 441 -19.19 20.29 17.82
CA ASP A 441 -19.73 19.94 16.51
C ASP A 441 -18.74 20.15 15.35
N GLU A 442 -17.79 21.07 15.53
CA GLU A 442 -16.73 21.37 14.55
C GLU A 442 -15.48 20.51 14.74
N SER A 443 -15.45 19.66 15.78
CA SER A 443 -14.27 18.90 16.21
C SER A 443 -14.42 17.40 15.90
N ARG A 444 -13.26 16.74 15.73
CA ARG A 444 -13.14 15.27 15.68
C ARG A 444 -12.73 14.65 17.01
N PHE A 445 -12.57 15.47 18.05
CA PHE A 445 -12.14 15.02 19.37
C PHE A 445 -13.30 14.78 20.31
N SER A 446 -12.98 14.18 21.43
CA SER A 446 -13.88 13.99 22.56
C SER A 446 -13.18 14.44 23.83
N PHE A 447 -13.95 14.92 24.84
CA PHE A 447 -13.39 15.25 26.15
C PHE A 447 -14.25 14.72 27.29
N SER A 448 -13.61 14.49 28.44
CA SER A 448 -14.29 14.12 29.68
C SER A 448 -13.65 14.83 30.87
N ILE A 449 -14.49 15.24 31.84
CA ILE A 449 -14.05 15.90 33.07
C ILE A 449 -14.35 15.03 34.26
N GLN A 450 -13.33 14.70 35.04
CA GLN A 450 -13.42 13.89 36.25
C GLN A 450 -13.06 14.73 37.49
N GLY A 451 -13.93 14.73 38.47
CA GLY A 451 -13.76 15.47 39.73
C GLY A 451 -14.07 16.96 39.65
N GLY A 452 -13.98 17.66 40.79
CA GLY A 452 -14.27 19.09 40.90
C GLY A 452 -15.70 19.48 40.61
N GLU A 453 -15.89 20.78 40.29
CA GLU A 453 -17.20 21.39 40.02
C GLU A 453 -17.89 20.81 38.76
N PHE A 454 -17.09 20.43 37.75
CA PHE A 454 -17.60 20.01 36.45
C PHE A 454 -17.56 18.49 36.22
N ASN A 455 -17.49 17.75 37.31
CA ASN A 455 -17.43 16.27 37.27
C ASN A 455 -18.56 15.66 36.42
N GLY A 456 -18.19 14.77 35.50
CA GLY A 456 -19.13 14.05 34.62
C GLY A 456 -19.55 14.83 33.37
N THR A 457 -19.01 16.04 33.14
CA THR A 457 -19.20 16.76 31.88
C THR A 457 -18.39 16.08 30.79
N THR A 458 -19.03 15.80 29.66
CA THR A 458 -18.40 15.18 28.48
C THR A 458 -18.79 15.94 27.23
N GLY A 459 -17.94 15.90 26.21
CA GLY A 459 -18.24 16.40 24.87
C GLY A 459 -17.75 15.41 23.81
N LEU A 460 -18.51 15.29 22.74
CA LEU A 460 -18.22 14.42 21.60
C LEU A 460 -18.44 15.19 20.31
N GLY A 461 -17.41 15.30 19.49
CA GLY A 461 -17.47 15.96 18.19
C GLY A 461 -18.33 15.18 17.20
N LEU A 462 -19.03 15.87 16.30
CA LEU A 462 -19.83 15.20 15.25
C LEU A 462 -18.96 14.37 14.31
N ASN A 463 -17.75 14.84 14.04
CA ASN A 463 -16.78 14.13 13.18
C ASN A 463 -15.89 13.12 13.95
N HIS A 464 -16.15 12.89 15.23
CA HIS A 464 -15.41 11.89 16.02
C HIS A 464 -15.69 10.48 15.50
N PRO A 465 -14.68 9.57 15.47
CA PRO A 465 -14.86 8.19 14.96
C PRO A 465 -16.01 7.39 15.60
N THR A 466 -16.38 7.70 16.85
CA THR A 466 -17.52 7.04 17.53
C THR A 466 -18.87 7.64 17.18
N SER A 467 -18.90 8.87 16.62
CA SER A 467 -20.13 9.51 16.15
C SER A 467 -20.61 8.81 14.88
N LEU A 468 -21.85 8.33 14.91
CA LEU A 468 -22.50 7.65 13.79
C LEU A 468 -23.93 8.20 13.66
N GLY A 469 -24.50 8.12 12.45
CA GLY A 469 -25.92 8.46 12.24
C GLY A 469 -26.16 9.46 11.13
N ASP A 470 -25.16 10.19 10.66
CA ASP A 470 -25.29 11.21 9.60
C ASP A 470 -24.96 10.67 8.21
N GLY A 471 -24.23 9.57 8.10
CA GLY A 471 -23.83 8.94 6.84
C GLY A 471 -24.93 8.05 6.26
N LEU A 472 -24.98 7.98 4.92
CA LEU A 472 -25.95 7.15 4.18
C LEU A 472 -25.91 5.66 4.57
N LEU A 473 -24.74 5.15 4.95
CA LEU A 473 -24.51 3.75 5.31
C LEU A 473 -24.31 3.53 6.80
N ASP A 474 -24.43 4.55 7.65
CA ASP A 474 -24.11 4.48 9.08
C ASP A 474 -25.05 3.57 9.88
N PHE A 475 -26.23 3.27 9.34
CA PHE A 475 -27.10 2.23 9.90
C PHE A 475 -26.42 0.85 9.97
N ILE A 476 -25.41 0.57 9.11
CA ILE A 476 -24.66 -0.70 9.12
C ILE A 476 -23.73 -0.78 10.34
N PRO A 477 -22.80 0.17 10.57
CA PRO A 477 -21.93 0.14 11.74
C PRO A 477 -22.69 0.35 13.06
N GLU A 478 -23.79 1.12 13.09
CA GLU A 478 -24.63 1.26 14.29
C GLU A 478 -25.22 -0.08 14.72
N ASN A 479 -25.84 -0.82 13.79
CA ASN A 479 -26.36 -2.15 14.09
C ASN A 479 -25.24 -3.14 14.43
N ALA A 480 -24.12 -3.09 13.72
CA ALA A 480 -22.98 -3.95 14.02
C ALA A 480 -22.38 -3.65 15.39
N ARG A 481 -22.26 -2.36 15.77
CA ARG A 481 -21.82 -1.94 17.11
C ARG A 481 -22.74 -2.49 18.18
N THR A 482 -24.04 -2.30 18.03
CA THR A 482 -25.04 -2.70 19.02
C THR A 482 -25.18 -4.21 19.19
N TYR A 483 -25.19 -4.96 18.07
CA TYR A 483 -25.53 -6.39 18.10
C TYR A 483 -24.31 -7.33 18.01
N ILE A 484 -23.16 -6.84 17.56
CA ILE A 484 -21.96 -7.68 17.37
C ILE A 484 -20.81 -7.19 18.24
N TRP A 485 -20.36 -5.92 18.05
CA TRP A 485 -19.10 -5.47 18.62
C TRP A 485 -19.18 -5.20 20.12
N ALA A 486 -20.21 -4.52 20.59
CA ALA A 486 -20.39 -4.22 22.00
C ALA A 486 -20.65 -5.49 22.84
N PRO A 487 -21.52 -6.45 22.43
CA PRO A 487 -21.70 -7.69 23.18
C PRO A 487 -20.44 -8.57 23.23
N LEU A 488 -19.56 -8.48 22.22
CA LEU A 488 -18.29 -9.22 22.19
C LEU A 488 -17.15 -8.48 22.88
N GLY A 489 -17.33 -7.21 23.25
CA GLY A 489 -16.28 -6.36 23.80
C GLY A 489 -15.10 -6.13 22.85
N LEU A 490 -15.32 -6.21 21.53
CA LEU A 490 -14.26 -6.10 20.53
C LEU A 490 -14.02 -4.64 20.17
N SER A 491 -12.89 -4.10 20.63
CA SER A 491 -12.48 -2.76 20.26
C SER A 491 -12.24 -2.63 18.74
N VAL A 492 -12.30 -1.43 18.21
CA VAL A 492 -12.11 -1.14 16.78
C VAL A 492 -10.75 -1.61 16.26
N PHE A 493 -9.73 -1.62 17.11
CA PHE A 493 -8.42 -2.19 16.77
C PHE A 493 -8.51 -3.68 16.41
N PHE A 494 -9.21 -4.48 17.22
CA PHE A 494 -9.40 -5.91 16.93
C PHE A 494 -10.28 -6.15 15.71
N GLN A 495 -11.28 -5.29 15.48
CA GLN A 495 -12.10 -5.34 14.26
C GLN A 495 -11.21 -5.10 13.02
N PHE A 496 -10.36 -4.08 13.06
CA PHE A 496 -9.44 -3.73 11.97
C PHE A 496 -8.36 -4.81 11.77
N LEU A 497 -7.86 -5.39 12.85
CA LEU A 497 -6.94 -6.52 12.80
C LEU A 497 -7.56 -7.74 12.11
N LEU A 498 -8.83 -8.03 12.42
CA LEU A 498 -9.59 -9.09 11.73
C LEU A 498 -9.70 -8.83 10.23
N LEU A 499 -9.98 -7.58 9.83
CA LEU A 499 -9.92 -7.18 8.42
C LEU A 499 -8.56 -7.46 7.81
N GLY A 500 -7.47 -7.09 8.50
CA GLY A 500 -6.10 -7.36 8.06
C GLY A 500 -5.83 -8.85 7.83
N VAL A 501 -6.30 -9.72 8.72
CA VAL A 501 -6.17 -11.18 8.58
C VAL A 501 -6.90 -11.68 7.32
N PHE A 502 -8.15 -11.27 7.10
CA PHE A 502 -8.90 -11.70 5.92
C PHE A 502 -8.34 -11.10 4.62
N ALA A 503 -8.02 -9.81 4.63
CA ALA A 503 -7.40 -9.15 3.48
C ALA A 503 -6.05 -9.78 3.13
N GLY A 504 -5.20 -10.07 4.14
CA GLY A 504 -3.93 -10.77 3.95
C GLY A 504 -4.12 -12.15 3.33
N ALA A 505 -5.07 -12.93 3.83
CA ALA A 505 -5.36 -14.25 3.29
C ALA A 505 -5.78 -14.19 1.80
N LEU A 506 -6.61 -13.22 1.43
CA LEU A 506 -7.07 -13.06 0.05
C LEU A 506 -6.01 -12.44 -0.86
N LEU A 507 -5.20 -11.51 -0.35
CA LEU A 507 -4.18 -10.81 -1.11
C LEU A 507 -3.14 -11.79 -1.69
N GLY A 508 -2.62 -12.70 -0.84
CA GLY A 508 -1.65 -13.70 -1.25
C GLY A 508 -2.16 -14.59 -2.38
N GLY A 509 -3.41 -15.06 -2.28
CA GLY A 509 -4.01 -15.93 -3.29
C GLY A 509 -4.41 -15.20 -4.56
N SER A 510 -5.09 -14.06 -4.45
CA SER A 510 -5.62 -13.34 -5.62
C SER A 510 -4.53 -12.84 -6.57
N GLN A 511 -3.45 -12.25 -6.04
CA GLN A 511 -2.36 -11.74 -6.87
C GLN A 511 -1.58 -12.86 -7.55
N GLY A 512 -1.30 -13.94 -6.83
CA GLY A 512 -0.58 -15.09 -7.38
C GLY A 512 -1.36 -15.79 -8.49
N LEU A 513 -2.65 -16.05 -8.28
CA LEU A 513 -3.52 -16.67 -9.28
C LEU A 513 -3.79 -15.74 -10.48
N ALA A 514 -3.93 -14.42 -10.25
CA ALA A 514 -4.11 -13.48 -11.35
C ALA A 514 -2.89 -13.46 -12.28
N ARG A 515 -1.66 -13.42 -11.71
CA ARG A 515 -0.43 -13.49 -12.49
C ARG A 515 -0.27 -14.83 -13.21
N SER A 516 -0.57 -15.93 -12.54
CA SER A 516 -0.48 -17.28 -13.12
C SER A 516 -1.47 -17.45 -14.26
N MET A 517 -2.73 -17.10 -14.06
CA MET A 517 -3.76 -17.21 -15.10
C MET A 517 -3.42 -16.39 -16.35
N PHE A 518 -2.84 -15.19 -16.17
CA PHE A 518 -2.32 -14.43 -17.29
C PHE A 518 -1.18 -15.17 -17.99
N GLY A 519 -0.20 -15.65 -17.23
CA GLY A 519 0.96 -16.38 -17.75
C GLY A 519 0.59 -17.61 -18.56
N GLN A 520 -0.46 -18.35 -18.15
CA GLN A 520 -0.96 -19.53 -18.88
C GLN A 520 -1.49 -19.20 -20.28
N MET A 521 -2.02 -17.98 -20.49
CA MET A 521 -2.60 -17.54 -21.76
C MET A 521 -1.65 -16.70 -22.62
N VAL A 522 -0.41 -16.49 -22.16
CA VAL A 522 0.61 -15.67 -22.86
C VAL A 522 1.53 -16.57 -23.68
N PRO A 523 1.79 -16.26 -24.98
CA PRO A 523 2.82 -16.95 -25.73
C PRO A 523 4.20 -16.80 -25.10
N GLU A 524 4.94 -17.87 -24.90
CA GLU A 524 6.31 -17.85 -24.35
C GLU A 524 7.24 -16.95 -25.17
N THR A 525 7.09 -16.99 -26.50
CA THR A 525 7.90 -16.22 -27.45
C THR A 525 7.68 -14.69 -27.36
N ARG A 526 6.59 -14.26 -26.73
CA ARG A 526 6.20 -12.84 -26.56
C ARG A 526 5.86 -12.47 -25.12
N SER A 527 6.41 -13.20 -24.17
CA SER A 527 6.03 -13.08 -22.76
C SER A 527 6.35 -11.70 -22.17
N ALA A 528 7.50 -11.10 -22.49
CA ALA A 528 7.85 -9.78 -21.97
C ALA A 528 7.00 -8.65 -22.56
N GLU A 529 6.60 -8.74 -23.82
CA GLU A 529 5.66 -7.81 -24.45
C GLU A 529 4.31 -7.83 -23.72
N PHE A 530 3.71 -9.01 -23.59
CA PHE A 530 2.39 -9.14 -22.95
C PHE A 530 2.41 -8.82 -21.45
N PHE A 531 3.46 -9.20 -20.73
CA PHE A 531 3.62 -8.76 -19.34
C PHE A 531 3.90 -7.24 -19.22
N GLY A 532 4.43 -6.63 -20.28
CA GLY A 532 4.48 -5.16 -20.41
C GLY A 532 3.07 -4.54 -20.44
N PHE A 533 2.14 -5.11 -21.23
CA PHE A 533 0.73 -4.70 -21.23
C PHE A 533 0.05 -4.99 -19.89
N PHE A 534 0.28 -6.15 -19.30
CA PHE A 534 -0.25 -6.50 -17.99
C PHE A 534 0.18 -5.50 -16.91
N GLY A 535 1.46 -5.12 -16.91
CA GLY A 535 2.00 -4.08 -16.03
C GLY A 535 1.37 -2.71 -16.30
N PHE A 536 1.19 -2.34 -17.58
CA PHE A 536 0.49 -1.11 -17.98
C PHE A 536 -0.92 -1.06 -17.40
N PHE A 537 -1.75 -2.09 -17.67
CA PHE A 537 -3.11 -2.16 -17.17
C PHE A 537 -3.16 -2.12 -15.63
N GLY A 538 -2.26 -2.84 -14.94
CA GLY A 538 -2.18 -2.84 -13.49
C GLY A 538 -1.80 -1.48 -12.88
N LYS A 539 -1.01 -0.64 -13.60
CA LYS A 539 -0.63 0.70 -13.13
C LYS A 539 -1.69 1.76 -13.45
N VAL A 540 -2.31 1.69 -14.63
CA VAL A 540 -3.42 2.58 -14.98
C VAL A 540 -4.64 2.29 -14.11
N ALA A 541 -4.86 1.03 -13.79
CA ALA A 541 -5.91 0.60 -12.86
C ALA A 541 -5.80 1.30 -11.50
N ALA A 542 -4.61 1.43 -10.93
CA ALA A 542 -4.41 2.04 -9.62
C ALA A 542 -4.84 3.52 -9.49
N LEU A 543 -5.37 4.12 -10.55
CA LEU A 543 -5.88 5.50 -10.56
C LEU A 543 -7.40 5.61 -10.38
N LEU A 544 -8.17 4.61 -10.84
CA LEU A 544 -9.64 4.71 -10.86
C LEU A 544 -10.25 4.55 -9.46
N GLY A 545 -9.79 3.61 -8.69
CA GLY A 545 -10.34 3.35 -7.37
C GLY A 545 -10.18 4.52 -6.40
N PRO A 546 -8.97 5.11 -6.22
CA PRO A 546 -8.81 6.34 -5.44
C PRO A 546 -9.64 7.51 -5.96
N LEU A 547 -9.79 7.65 -7.29
CA LEU A 547 -10.65 8.69 -7.88
C LEU A 547 -12.11 8.47 -7.51
N ILE A 548 -12.62 7.24 -7.64
CA ILE A 548 -14.00 6.88 -7.26
C ILE A 548 -14.20 7.12 -5.76
N TYR A 549 -13.25 6.66 -4.93
CA TYR A 549 -13.27 6.90 -3.49
C TYR A 549 -13.39 8.39 -3.18
N SER A 550 -12.52 9.21 -3.74
CA SER A 550 -12.50 10.67 -3.47
C SER A 550 -13.81 11.34 -3.88
N ILE A 551 -14.33 11.00 -5.07
CA ILE A 551 -15.60 11.57 -5.55
C ILE A 551 -16.75 11.16 -4.61
N MET A 552 -16.82 9.88 -4.25
CA MET A 552 -17.90 9.37 -3.40
C MET A 552 -17.79 9.88 -1.96
N THR A 553 -16.57 10.03 -1.43
CA THR A 553 -16.34 10.61 -0.11
C THR A 553 -16.78 12.07 -0.05
N VAL A 554 -16.48 12.86 -1.08
CA VAL A 554 -16.91 14.28 -1.15
C VAL A 554 -18.42 14.42 -1.36
N MET A 555 -19.05 13.51 -2.12
CA MET A 555 -20.50 13.58 -2.40
C MET A 555 -21.36 13.01 -1.27
N PHE A 556 -20.84 12.10 -0.49
CA PHE A 556 -21.52 11.37 0.56
C PHE A 556 -20.64 11.27 1.81
N ASP A 557 -19.90 10.15 1.95
CA ASP A 557 -19.00 9.87 3.05
C ASP A 557 -17.95 8.80 2.67
N SER A 558 -16.95 8.60 3.54
CA SER A 558 -15.87 7.63 3.31
C SER A 558 -16.33 6.17 3.25
N ARG A 559 -17.45 5.80 3.90
CA ARG A 559 -18.01 4.45 3.86
C ARG A 559 -18.63 4.17 2.50
N VAL A 560 -19.37 5.15 1.94
CA VAL A 560 -19.86 5.07 0.56
C VAL A 560 -18.71 4.99 -0.44
N GLY A 561 -17.62 5.73 -0.18
CA GLY A 561 -16.38 5.65 -0.99
C GLY A 561 -15.80 4.24 -1.03
N ILE A 562 -15.61 3.59 0.12
CA ILE A 562 -15.13 2.20 0.20
C ILE A 562 -16.10 1.22 -0.45
N PHE A 563 -17.41 1.39 -0.24
CA PHE A 563 -18.41 0.54 -0.88
C PHE A 563 -18.34 0.64 -2.41
N ALA A 564 -18.20 1.84 -2.95
CA ALA A 564 -18.13 2.07 -4.40
C ALA A 564 -16.94 1.35 -5.05
N ILE A 565 -15.81 1.20 -4.36
CA ILE A 565 -14.66 0.42 -4.85
C ILE A 565 -15.03 -1.06 -5.01
N SER A 566 -15.89 -1.62 -4.15
CA SER A 566 -16.32 -3.01 -4.29
C SER A 566 -16.99 -3.30 -5.63
N LEU A 567 -17.64 -2.29 -6.23
CA LEU A 567 -18.27 -2.44 -7.55
C LEU A 567 -17.26 -2.69 -8.67
N LEU A 568 -16.03 -2.20 -8.55
CA LEU A 568 -14.95 -2.52 -9.49
C LEU A 568 -14.57 -3.99 -9.41
N ILE A 569 -14.48 -4.56 -8.21
CA ILE A 569 -14.19 -5.98 -8.00
C ILE A 569 -15.34 -6.83 -8.56
N VAL A 570 -16.58 -6.43 -8.30
CA VAL A 570 -17.77 -7.11 -8.87
C VAL A 570 -17.74 -7.08 -10.40
N ALA A 571 -17.46 -5.92 -11.00
CA ALA A 571 -17.34 -5.80 -12.45
C ALA A 571 -16.24 -6.71 -13.00
N GLY A 572 -15.06 -6.71 -12.37
CA GLY A 572 -13.95 -7.60 -12.73
C GLY A 572 -14.32 -9.08 -12.61
N ALA A 573 -15.01 -9.48 -11.52
CA ALA A 573 -15.46 -10.85 -11.31
C ALA A 573 -16.50 -11.29 -12.37
N LEU A 574 -17.41 -10.40 -12.77
CA LEU A 574 -18.39 -10.66 -13.82
C LEU A 574 -17.73 -10.79 -15.20
N LEU A 575 -16.77 -9.94 -15.51
CA LEU A 575 -15.98 -10.03 -16.73
C LEU A 575 -15.17 -11.33 -16.76
N LEU A 576 -14.52 -11.69 -15.65
CA LEU A 576 -13.73 -12.90 -15.53
C LEU A 576 -14.55 -14.18 -15.82
N ARG A 577 -15.85 -14.19 -15.53
CA ARG A 577 -16.73 -15.32 -15.88
C ARG A 577 -16.74 -15.63 -17.37
N ARG A 578 -16.57 -14.61 -18.23
CA ARG A 578 -16.63 -14.74 -19.70
C ARG A 578 -15.28 -15.08 -20.32
N VAL A 579 -14.19 -15.10 -19.56
CA VAL A 579 -12.86 -15.48 -20.05
C VAL A 579 -12.84 -16.98 -20.26
N ASP A 580 -12.50 -17.44 -21.45
CA ASP A 580 -12.26 -18.84 -21.78
C ASP A 580 -10.75 -19.12 -21.73
N VAL A 581 -10.30 -19.72 -20.62
CA VAL A 581 -8.88 -19.96 -20.39
C VAL A 581 -8.31 -20.98 -21.37
N GLU A 582 -9.08 -22.01 -21.72
CA GLU A 582 -8.65 -23.04 -22.65
C GLU A 582 -8.43 -22.47 -24.06
N ASP A 583 -9.34 -21.60 -24.51
CA ASP A 583 -9.18 -20.85 -25.76
C ASP A 583 -7.92 -19.98 -25.71
N GLY A 584 -7.70 -19.25 -24.60
CA GLY A 584 -6.52 -18.42 -24.41
C GLY A 584 -5.21 -19.20 -24.50
N ILE A 585 -5.14 -20.37 -23.85
CA ILE A 585 -3.99 -21.29 -23.90
C ILE A 585 -3.78 -21.83 -25.32
N ALA A 586 -4.85 -22.21 -26.01
CA ALA A 586 -4.77 -22.72 -27.38
C ALA A 586 -4.22 -21.66 -28.36
N VAL A 587 -4.69 -20.41 -28.22
CA VAL A 587 -4.19 -19.28 -29.01
C VAL A 587 -2.70 -19.01 -28.74
N ALA A 588 -2.28 -19.01 -27.46
CA ALA A 588 -0.88 -18.83 -27.08
C ALA A 588 0.03 -19.90 -27.71
N LYS A 589 -0.36 -21.19 -27.62
CA LYS A 589 0.37 -22.31 -28.23
C LYS A 589 0.44 -22.22 -29.76
N ALA A 590 -0.64 -21.79 -30.40
CA ALA A 590 -0.67 -21.61 -31.85
C ALA A 590 0.27 -20.47 -32.31
N GLU A 591 0.34 -19.38 -31.56
CA GLU A 591 1.26 -18.28 -31.87
C GLU A 591 2.71 -18.70 -31.64
N ASP A 592 3.01 -19.44 -30.57
CA ASP A 592 4.36 -19.96 -30.33
C ASP A 592 4.80 -20.91 -31.43
N ALA A 593 3.92 -21.82 -31.86
CA ALA A 593 4.21 -22.72 -32.98
C ALA A 593 4.47 -21.95 -34.28
N LYS A 594 3.71 -20.87 -34.56
CA LYS A 594 3.91 -20.00 -35.73
C LYS A 594 5.25 -19.30 -35.65
N ASN A 595 5.60 -18.70 -34.50
CA ASN A 595 6.84 -17.98 -34.32
C ASN A 595 8.08 -18.90 -34.39
N ARG A 596 7.99 -20.13 -33.88
CA ARG A 596 9.05 -21.15 -33.99
C ARG A 596 9.21 -21.71 -35.41
N ASN A 597 8.12 -21.80 -36.22
CA ASN A 597 8.19 -22.28 -37.60
C ASN A 597 8.61 -21.22 -38.62
N GLN A 598 8.63 -19.93 -38.25
CA GLN A 598 9.13 -18.85 -39.08
C GLN A 598 10.64 -18.59 -38.90
N ALA A 599 11.28 -19.33 -37.99
CA ALA A 599 12.71 -19.43 -37.77
C ALA A 599 13.34 -20.52 -38.63
#